data_1a7596c9baf66cd5ebb16fd2b134ddf8
#
_entry.id   1a7596c9baf66cd5ebb16fd2b134ddf8
#
_cell.length_a   1.000
_cell.length_b   1.000
_cell.length_c   1.000
_cell.angle_alpha   90.00
_cell.angle_beta   90.00
_cell.angle_gamma   90.00
#
_symmetry.space_group_name_H-M   'P 1'
#
loop_
_entity.id
_entity.type
_entity.pdbx_description
1 polymer ?
#
loop_
_entity_poly.entity_id
_entity_poly.type
_entity_poly.pdbx_seq_one_letter_code
_entity_poly.pdbx_strand_id
1 'polypeptide(L)'
;TIDVAYRYFATPKRKFIIADTPGHIQYTRNMVTGASTANLAIILIDARKGVIEQTCRHSFIASLLGIPHVVVAINKMDLVDFSEARFNEIVAQYSQFASRLNIADIKFIPISALHGDNVVEKSTRTPWYQGGSLLYTLETVYIGSDQNHIDARFPIQTVIRPNSDDHHDFRGFAGRVAGGVFKPGDEIVSLPSGLPARIKSIHGPQGELAEAFAPMSVAITLDREIDSSRGDLFAKPHNQPVVTQDVEAMVCWFNAKPLNPSGKYILRHTTRETKAVVKAVRYKVDINTLHKKEDDLTIGMNDIGRIHVRTAVPLMIDPYK
;
A
#
# COMPACT_ATOMS: atom_id res chain seq x y z
N THR A 1 13.21 11.90 -13.62
CA THR A 1 12.55 10.60 -13.89
C THR A 1 11.14 10.87 -14.36
N ILE A 2 10.73 10.23 -15.46
CA ILE A 2 9.36 10.35 -16.02
C ILE A 2 8.51 9.16 -15.55
N ASP A 3 9.14 8.01 -15.33
CA ASP A 3 8.51 6.76 -14.94
C ASP A 3 9.14 6.22 -13.64
N VAL A 4 8.60 5.13 -13.10
CA VAL A 4 9.16 4.47 -11.91
C VAL A 4 10.43 3.72 -12.31
N ALA A 5 11.54 4.04 -11.65
CA ALA A 5 12.79 3.30 -11.82
C ALA A 5 13.06 2.45 -10.58
N TYR A 6 13.19 1.14 -10.78
CA TYR A 6 13.53 0.22 -9.71
C TYR A 6 15.04 0.00 -9.62
N ARG A 7 15.59 0.16 -8.42
CA ARG A 7 16.99 -0.09 -8.08
C ARG A 7 17.07 -1.11 -6.95
N TYR A 8 18.03 -1.98 -7.05
CA TYR A 8 18.23 -3.08 -6.09
C TYR A 8 19.61 -2.95 -5.46
N PHE A 9 19.66 -3.03 -4.15
CA PHE A 9 20.93 -3.17 -3.42
C PHE A 9 20.73 -4.01 -2.16
N ALA A 10 21.81 -4.48 -1.59
CA ALA A 10 21.79 -5.27 -0.37
C ALA A 10 22.91 -4.82 0.57
N THR A 11 22.61 -4.88 1.85
CA THR A 11 23.60 -4.84 2.93
C THR A 11 23.64 -6.21 3.60
N PRO A 12 24.59 -6.47 4.49
CA PRO A 12 24.58 -7.71 5.28
C PRO A 12 23.31 -7.93 6.09
N LYS A 13 22.57 -6.84 6.42
CA LYS A 13 21.36 -6.88 7.25
C LYS A 13 20.08 -7.03 6.43
N ARG A 14 20.01 -6.42 5.23
CA ARG A 14 18.74 -6.31 4.48
C ARG A 14 18.96 -6.15 2.97
N LYS A 15 18.04 -6.71 2.20
CA LYS A 15 17.89 -6.42 0.77
C LYS A 15 16.87 -5.32 0.58
N PHE A 16 17.15 -4.40 -0.34
CA PHE A 16 16.32 -3.24 -0.63
C PHE A 16 15.91 -3.20 -2.09
N ILE A 17 14.68 -2.77 -2.30
CA ILE A 17 14.14 -2.38 -3.60
C ILE A 17 13.74 -0.92 -3.48
N ILE A 18 14.42 -0.03 -4.19
CA ILE A 18 14.05 1.37 -4.27
C ILE A 18 13.17 1.54 -5.51
N ALA A 19 11.95 2.04 -5.30
CA ALA A 19 11.11 2.58 -6.37
C ALA A 19 11.36 4.09 -6.44
N ASP A 20 12.23 4.53 -7.34
CA ASP A 20 12.47 5.95 -7.59
C ASP A 20 11.33 6.50 -8.44
N THR A 21 10.57 7.41 -7.87
CA THR A 21 9.34 7.95 -8.46
C THR A 21 9.50 9.43 -8.80
N PRO A 22 8.91 9.89 -9.90
CA PRO A 22 8.98 11.30 -10.28
C PRO A 22 8.23 12.19 -9.29
N GLY A 23 8.82 13.35 -8.95
CA GLY A 23 8.24 14.33 -8.03
C GLY A 23 7.28 15.33 -8.66
N HIS A 24 7.13 15.38 -9.98
CA HIS A 24 6.27 16.34 -10.68
C HIS A 24 4.79 15.94 -10.62
N ILE A 25 3.92 16.92 -10.45
CA ILE A 25 2.47 16.70 -10.34
C ILE A 25 1.87 15.89 -11.50
N GLN A 26 2.39 16.09 -12.72
CA GLN A 26 1.96 15.38 -13.92
C GLN A 26 2.19 13.86 -13.84
N TYR A 27 3.12 13.42 -13.00
CA TYR A 27 3.53 12.04 -12.84
C TYR A 27 3.08 11.42 -11.50
N THR A 28 2.14 12.02 -10.81
CA THR A 28 1.60 11.51 -9.52
C THR A 28 1.12 10.05 -9.64
N ARG A 29 0.59 9.66 -10.80
CA ARG A 29 0.21 8.27 -11.08
C ARG A 29 1.40 7.30 -10.91
N ASN A 30 2.57 7.68 -11.38
CA ASN A 30 3.77 6.83 -11.29
C ASN A 30 4.26 6.75 -9.84
N MET A 31 4.15 7.85 -9.08
CA MET A 31 4.41 7.83 -7.64
C MET A 31 3.51 6.83 -6.91
N VAL A 32 2.21 6.83 -7.18
CA VAL A 32 1.28 5.86 -6.58
C VAL A 32 1.64 4.42 -6.96
N THR A 33 2.02 4.19 -8.22
CA THR A 33 2.43 2.85 -8.67
C THR A 33 3.66 2.34 -7.90
N GLY A 34 4.70 3.16 -7.75
CA GLY A 34 5.90 2.79 -6.98
C GLY A 34 5.62 2.63 -5.49
N ALA A 35 4.81 3.51 -4.92
CA ALA A 35 4.49 3.53 -3.49
C ALA A 35 3.55 2.40 -3.05
N SER A 36 2.71 1.85 -3.96
CA SER A 36 1.66 0.87 -3.61
C SER A 36 2.18 -0.44 -3.01
N THR A 37 3.46 -0.75 -3.17
CA THR A 37 4.10 -1.96 -2.64
C THR A 37 5.21 -1.65 -1.64
N ALA A 38 5.40 -0.38 -1.28
CA ALA A 38 6.48 0.06 -0.41
C ALA A 38 6.14 -0.17 1.07
N ASN A 39 7.12 -0.64 1.85
CA ASN A 39 7.03 -0.74 3.31
C ASN A 39 7.36 0.60 3.99
N LEU A 40 8.14 1.45 3.30
CA LEU A 40 8.58 2.73 3.80
C LEU A 40 8.63 3.75 2.66
N ALA A 41 8.21 4.97 2.91
CA ALA A 41 8.34 6.08 1.98
C ALA A 41 9.44 7.05 2.43
N ILE A 42 10.29 7.47 1.49
CA ILE A 42 11.25 8.56 1.70
C ILE A 42 10.69 9.81 1.03
N ILE A 43 10.35 10.81 1.82
CA ILE A 43 9.89 12.13 1.34
C ILE A 43 11.07 13.10 1.36
N LEU A 44 11.48 13.55 0.17
CA LEU A 44 12.58 14.50 0.02
C LEU A 44 12.07 15.95 0.12
N ILE A 45 12.66 16.73 1.01
CA ILE A 45 12.40 18.17 1.15
C ILE A 45 13.68 18.95 0.86
N ASP A 46 13.62 19.92 -0.06
CA ASP A 46 14.72 20.87 -0.27
C ASP A 46 14.75 21.85 0.90
N ALA A 47 15.85 21.86 1.66
CA ALA A 47 16.02 22.70 2.86
C ALA A 47 15.80 24.20 2.59
N ARG A 48 16.07 24.67 1.37
CA ARG A 48 15.85 26.06 0.98
C ARG A 48 14.37 26.41 0.87
N LYS A 49 13.56 25.44 0.37
CA LYS A 49 12.13 25.64 0.07
C LYS A 49 11.20 25.28 1.23
N GLY A 50 11.60 24.29 2.06
CA GLY A 50 10.75 23.76 3.12
C GLY A 50 9.59 22.91 2.59
N VAL A 51 8.51 22.86 3.37
CA VAL A 51 7.31 22.09 3.03
C VAL A 51 6.53 22.83 1.93
N ILE A 52 6.33 22.15 0.81
CA ILE A 52 5.58 22.67 -0.35
C ILE A 52 4.38 21.76 -0.65
N GLU A 53 3.46 22.21 -1.51
CA GLU A 53 2.25 21.45 -1.87
C GLU A 53 2.54 20.02 -2.31
N GLN A 54 3.61 19.80 -3.10
CA GLN A 54 3.99 18.46 -3.52
C GLN A 54 4.43 17.57 -2.35
N THR A 55 5.11 18.15 -1.33
CA THR A 55 5.43 17.43 -0.10
C THR A 55 4.16 16.95 0.60
N CYS A 56 3.17 17.83 0.74
CA CYS A 56 1.87 17.51 1.33
C CYS A 56 1.15 16.42 0.53
N ARG A 57 1.11 16.55 -0.80
CA ARG A 57 0.46 15.59 -1.70
C ARG A 57 1.09 14.20 -1.59
N HIS A 58 2.41 14.10 -1.66
CA HIS A 58 3.11 12.81 -1.59
C HIS A 58 2.93 12.16 -0.21
N SER A 59 2.99 12.94 0.86
CA SER A 59 2.77 12.43 2.21
C SER A 59 1.34 11.95 2.42
N PHE A 60 0.35 12.68 1.88
CA PHE A 60 -1.05 12.26 1.94
C PHE A 60 -1.30 10.98 1.14
N ILE A 61 -0.73 10.86 -0.06
CA ILE A 61 -0.82 9.63 -0.85
C ILE A 61 -0.16 8.47 -0.13
N ALA A 62 1.03 8.64 0.47
CA ALA A 62 1.69 7.62 1.26
C ALA A 62 0.80 7.15 2.43
N SER A 63 0.16 8.09 3.13
CA SER A 63 -0.81 7.80 4.18
C SER A 63 -2.04 7.04 3.66
N LEU A 64 -2.61 7.45 2.52
CA LEU A 64 -3.75 6.77 1.89
C LEU A 64 -3.41 5.34 1.42
N LEU A 65 -2.17 5.11 1.02
CA LEU A 65 -1.68 3.77 0.65
C LEU A 65 -1.36 2.90 1.88
N GLY A 66 -1.49 3.45 3.09
CA GLY A 66 -1.24 2.72 4.33
C GLY A 66 0.24 2.42 4.57
N ILE A 67 1.16 3.24 4.04
CA ILE A 67 2.59 3.07 4.30
C ILE A 67 2.88 3.49 5.74
N PRO A 68 3.28 2.57 6.62
CA PRO A 68 3.37 2.85 8.05
C PRO A 68 4.59 3.67 8.45
N HIS A 69 5.67 3.63 7.65
CA HIS A 69 6.94 4.25 7.93
C HIS A 69 7.26 5.34 6.92
N VAL A 70 7.53 6.54 7.39
CA VAL A 70 7.95 7.67 6.55
C VAL A 70 9.28 8.23 7.06
N VAL A 71 10.25 8.36 6.17
CA VAL A 71 11.48 9.11 6.42
C VAL A 71 11.40 10.42 5.65
N VAL A 72 11.39 11.51 6.37
CA VAL A 72 11.49 12.86 5.80
C VAL A 72 12.98 13.22 5.71
N ALA A 73 13.54 13.11 4.54
CA ALA A 73 14.93 13.46 4.26
C ALA A 73 15.01 14.93 3.83
N ILE A 74 15.44 15.79 4.75
CA ILE A 74 15.64 17.23 4.52
C ILE A 74 16.98 17.38 3.82
N ASN A 75 16.91 17.49 2.50
CA ASN A 75 18.06 17.46 1.60
C ASN A 75 18.57 18.85 1.27
N LYS A 76 19.80 18.93 0.75
CA LYS A 76 20.52 20.15 0.41
C LYS A 76 20.83 21.01 1.64
N MET A 77 21.11 20.35 2.76
CA MET A 77 21.52 21.05 3.99
C MET A 77 22.81 21.85 3.81
N ASP A 78 23.66 21.43 2.86
CA ASP A 78 24.85 22.17 2.42
C ASP A 78 24.54 23.56 1.88
N LEU A 79 23.36 23.78 1.31
CA LEU A 79 22.94 25.10 0.77
C LEU A 79 22.27 25.99 1.81
N VAL A 80 22.17 25.55 3.05
CA VAL A 80 21.68 26.32 4.21
C VAL A 80 22.64 26.19 5.40
N ASP A 81 23.93 25.99 5.10
CA ASP A 81 25.05 25.93 6.05
C ASP A 81 24.80 24.91 7.19
N PHE A 82 24.12 23.80 6.90
CA PHE A 82 23.76 22.76 7.88
C PHE A 82 23.04 23.31 9.12
N SER A 83 22.24 24.37 8.93
CA SER A 83 21.55 25.09 10.01
C SER A 83 20.56 24.21 10.76
N GLU A 84 20.80 24.03 12.06
CA GLU A 84 19.88 23.36 12.98
C GLU A 84 18.52 24.09 13.06
N ALA A 85 18.54 25.43 13.11
CA ALA A 85 17.33 26.23 13.17
C ALA A 85 16.43 26.00 11.94
N ARG A 86 17.03 25.94 10.73
CA ARG A 86 16.28 25.66 9.50
C ARG A 86 15.72 24.25 9.47
N PHE A 87 16.49 23.26 9.93
CA PHE A 87 16.03 21.89 10.08
C PHE A 87 14.81 21.82 11.01
N ASN A 88 14.91 22.39 12.20
CA ASN A 88 13.84 22.38 13.20
C ASN A 88 12.58 23.10 12.71
N GLU A 89 12.71 24.19 11.97
CA GLU A 89 11.58 24.89 11.34
C GLU A 89 10.81 23.95 10.39
N ILE A 90 11.53 23.24 9.51
CA ILE A 90 10.93 22.30 8.54
C ILE A 90 10.29 21.12 9.27
N VAL A 91 10.95 20.60 10.31
CA VAL A 91 10.39 19.52 11.16
C VAL A 91 9.07 19.96 11.79
N ALA A 92 9.00 21.19 12.33
CA ALA A 92 7.78 21.73 12.94
C ALA A 92 6.66 21.88 11.90
N GLN A 93 6.96 22.46 10.73
CA GLN A 93 5.99 22.64 9.64
C GLN A 93 5.43 21.30 9.16
N TYR A 94 6.33 20.33 8.91
CA TYR A 94 5.90 19.00 8.45
C TYR A 94 5.11 18.26 9.52
N SER A 95 5.53 18.30 10.77
CA SER A 95 4.85 17.63 11.88
C SER A 95 3.44 18.18 12.09
N GLN A 96 3.25 19.48 11.98
CA GLN A 96 1.93 20.12 12.03
C GLN A 96 1.00 19.61 10.92
N PHE A 97 1.51 19.45 9.71
CA PHE A 97 0.75 18.87 8.60
C PHE A 97 0.49 17.37 8.85
N ALA A 98 1.53 16.61 9.18
CA ALA A 98 1.49 15.16 9.32
C ALA A 98 0.64 14.69 10.52
N SER A 99 0.39 15.54 11.53
CA SER A 99 -0.49 15.22 12.66
C SER A 99 -1.93 14.87 12.25
N ARG A 100 -2.32 15.22 11.03
CA ARG A 100 -3.64 14.92 10.44
C ARG A 100 -3.61 13.68 9.54
N LEU A 101 -2.44 13.07 9.35
CA LEU A 101 -2.25 11.88 8.55
C LEU A 101 -2.22 10.63 9.45
N ASN A 102 -2.63 9.51 8.89
CA ASN A 102 -2.51 8.22 9.58
C ASN A 102 -1.17 7.56 9.22
N ILE A 103 -0.08 8.09 9.79
CA ILE A 103 1.28 7.56 9.63
C ILE A 103 1.81 7.23 11.02
N ALA A 104 2.18 5.97 11.23
CA ALA A 104 2.56 5.49 12.56
C ALA A 104 3.96 5.93 12.99
N ASP A 105 4.92 5.99 12.05
CA ASP A 105 6.33 6.29 12.32
C ASP A 105 6.88 7.30 11.31
N ILE A 106 7.31 8.45 11.80
CA ILE A 106 7.93 9.50 10.98
C ILE A 106 9.30 9.85 11.56
N LYS A 107 10.34 9.74 10.73
CA LYS A 107 11.71 10.11 11.09
C LYS A 107 12.22 11.22 10.21
N PHE A 108 12.93 12.18 10.81
CA PHE A 108 13.51 13.31 10.11
C PHE A 108 15.03 13.18 10.08
N ILE A 109 15.62 13.33 8.89
CA ILE A 109 17.06 13.19 8.70
C ILE A 109 17.58 14.39 7.87
N PRO A 110 18.50 15.20 8.42
CA PRO A 110 19.16 16.25 7.66
C PRO A 110 20.23 15.61 6.76
N ILE A 111 20.11 15.77 5.45
CA ILE A 111 21.05 15.17 4.50
C ILE A 111 21.63 16.19 3.51
N SER A 112 22.82 15.90 3.00
CA SER A 112 23.27 16.40 1.71
C SER A 112 23.54 15.22 0.79
N ALA A 113 22.61 14.93 -0.11
CA ALA A 113 22.78 13.83 -1.05
C ALA A 113 23.97 14.04 -2.00
N LEU A 114 24.34 15.31 -2.26
CA LEU A 114 25.49 15.66 -3.10
C LEU A 114 26.83 15.27 -2.43
N HIS A 115 26.94 15.53 -1.11
CA HIS A 115 28.16 15.31 -0.35
C HIS A 115 28.14 13.99 0.45
N GLY A 116 27.00 13.31 0.51
CA GLY A 116 26.84 12.05 1.24
C GLY A 116 26.56 12.23 2.75
N ASP A 117 26.39 13.47 3.23
CA ASP A 117 26.16 13.73 4.66
C ASP A 117 24.88 13.06 5.16
N ASN A 118 25.00 12.25 6.21
CA ASN A 118 23.95 11.47 6.82
C ASN A 118 23.21 10.52 5.84
N VAL A 119 23.80 10.19 4.69
CA VAL A 119 23.23 9.21 3.76
C VAL A 119 23.65 7.79 4.16
N VAL A 120 24.93 7.48 4.12
CA VAL A 120 25.49 6.18 4.53
C VAL A 120 26.01 6.27 5.96
N GLU A 121 26.86 7.24 6.22
CA GLU A 121 27.49 7.49 7.52
C GLU A 121 26.96 8.79 8.14
N LYS A 122 27.13 8.89 9.47
CA LYS A 122 26.78 10.11 10.21
C LYS A 122 27.73 11.24 9.84
N SER A 123 27.17 12.42 9.55
CA SER A 123 27.97 13.60 9.21
C SER A 123 28.53 14.30 10.45
N THR A 124 29.77 14.76 10.35
CA THR A 124 30.38 15.65 11.35
C THR A 124 29.90 17.10 11.21
N ARG A 125 29.27 17.44 10.08
CA ARG A 125 28.74 18.80 9.81
C ARG A 125 27.40 19.07 10.51
N THR A 126 26.75 18.01 11.03
CA THR A 126 25.50 18.11 11.81
C THR A 126 25.66 17.56 13.23
N PRO A 127 26.58 18.13 14.06
CA PRO A 127 26.86 17.59 15.40
C PRO A 127 25.65 17.66 16.34
N TRP A 128 24.70 18.54 16.07
CA TRP A 128 23.45 18.70 16.78
C TRP A 128 22.43 17.59 16.48
N TYR A 129 22.59 16.87 15.36
CA TYR A 129 21.68 15.78 14.98
C TYR A 129 22.06 14.48 15.70
N GLN A 130 21.16 13.98 16.55
CA GLN A 130 21.40 12.77 17.34
C GLN A 130 20.88 11.48 16.70
N GLY A 131 20.14 11.57 15.59
CA GLY A 131 19.63 10.40 14.87
C GLY A 131 20.68 9.61 14.10
N GLY A 132 20.27 8.52 13.47
CA GLY A 132 21.11 7.71 12.58
C GLY A 132 21.15 8.27 11.15
N SER A 133 22.07 7.75 10.32
CA SER A 133 22.07 8.02 8.88
C SER A 133 20.82 7.44 8.20
N LEU A 134 20.58 7.83 6.96
CA LEU A 134 19.48 7.28 6.15
C LEU A 134 19.62 5.76 6.02
N LEU A 135 20.78 5.28 5.66
CA LEU A 135 21.03 3.83 5.53
C LEU A 135 20.80 3.09 6.84
N TYR A 136 21.33 3.60 7.96
CA TYR A 136 21.12 3.02 9.29
C TYR A 136 19.63 2.93 9.61
N THR A 137 18.85 3.97 9.32
CA THR A 137 17.40 4.02 9.53
C THR A 137 16.70 2.96 8.70
N LEU A 138 17.06 2.83 7.42
CA LEU A 138 16.49 1.83 6.51
C LEU A 138 16.82 0.39 6.94
N GLU A 139 18.01 0.15 7.48
CA GLU A 139 18.42 -1.16 7.99
C GLU A 139 17.71 -1.57 9.28
N THR A 140 17.35 -0.59 10.12
CA THR A 140 16.86 -0.85 11.48
C THR A 140 15.36 -0.69 11.64
N VAL A 141 14.66 -0.07 10.68
CA VAL A 141 13.19 0.01 10.72
C VAL A 141 12.59 -1.40 10.74
N TYR A 142 11.69 -1.65 11.70
CA TYR A 142 11.05 -2.95 11.84
C TYR A 142 9.75 -2.99 11.03
N ILE A 143 9.74 -3.80 9.98
CA ILE A 143 8.60 -3.98 9.05
C ILE A 143 7.83 -5.29 9.27
N GLY A 144 8.24 -6.10 10.24
CA GLY A 144 7.63 -7.43 10.47
C GLY A 144 6.24 -7.38 11.10
N SER A 145 5.89 -6.29 11.80
CA SER A 145 4.56 -6.09 12.41
C SER A 145 3.51 -5.50 11.46
N ASP A 146 3.91 -5.14 10.24
CA ASP A 146 3.02 -4.44 9.29
C ASP A 146 2.00 -5.36 8.63
N GLN A 147 2.19 -6.68 8.77
CA GLN A 147 1.29 -7.69 8.22
C GLN A 147 0.12 -7.98 9.18
N ASN A 148 -1.09 -8.00 8.64
CA ASN A 148 -2.26 -8.46 9.38
C ASN A 148 -2.23 -10.00 9.48
N HIS A 149 -1.93 -10.53 10.64
CA HIS A 149 -1.95 -11.98 10.91
C HIS A 149 -3.26 -12.47 11.54
N ILE A 150 -4.25 -11.60 11.75
CA ILE A 150 -5.51 -11.91 12.42
C ILE A 150 -6.59 -12.26 11.39
N ASP A 151 -6.82 -11.36 10.44
CA ASP A 151 -7.90 -11.50 9.47
C ASP A 151 -7.47 -12.39 8.31
N ALA A 152 -7.86 -13.67 8.35
CA ALA A 152 -7.48 -14.63 7.34
C ALA A 152 -8.20 -14.36 6.01
N ARG A 153 -7.43 -13.97 4.99
CA ARG A 153 -7.91 -13.58 3.64
C ARG A 153 -7.05 -14.21 2.57
N PHE A 154 -7.67 -15.05 1.76
CA PHE A 154 -7.01 -15.73 0.63
C PHE A 154 -7.79 -15.48 -0.66
N PRO A 155 -7.51 -14.40 -1.40
CA PRO A 155 -8.09 -14.15 -2.71
C PRO A 155 -7.60 -15.18 -3.73
N ILE A 156 -8.54 -15.87 -4.39
CA ILE A 156 -8.22 -16.86 -5.41
C ILE A 156 -7.79 -16.14 -6.68
N GLN A 157 -6.58 -16.42 -7.15
CA GLN A 157 -6.04 -15.88 -8.40
C GLN A 157 -6.28 -16.81 -9.56
N THR A 158 -6.12 -18.12 -9.38
CA THR A 158 -6.35 -19.15 -10.38
C THR A 158 -6.66 -20.50 -9.73
N VAL A 159 -7.30 -21.37 -10.48
CA VAL A 159 -7.53 -22.77 -10.09
C VAL A 159 -6.58 -23.62 -10.90
N ILE A 160 -5.75 -24.41 -10.22
CA ILE A 160 -4.80 -25.34 -10.82
C ILE A 160 -5.46 -26.71 -10.91
N ARG A 161 -5.55 -27.23 -12.12
CA ARG A 161 -5.95 -28.61 -12.42
C ARG A 161 -4.94 -29.18 -13.42
N PRO A 162 -3.94 -29.94 -12.97
CA PRO A 162 -2.98 -30.56 -13.87
C PRO A 162 -3.68 -31.59 -14.78
N ASN A 163 -3.31 -31.59 -16.06
CA ASN A 163 -3.78 -32.57 -17.01
C ASN A 163 -2.81 -33.78 -17.11
N SER A 164 -2.17 -34.16 -16.01
CA SER A 164 -1.23 -35.30 -15.98
C SER A 164 -1.84 -36.50 -15.27
N ASP A 165 -1.55 -37.70 -15.75
CA ASP A 165 -2.05 -38.95 -15.17
C ASP A 165 -1.62 -39.14 -13.71
N ASP A 166 -0.48 -38.56 -13.30
CA ASP A 166 0.05 -38.63 -11.94
C ASP A 166 -0.69 -37.75 -10.93
N HIS A 167 -1.50 -36.79 -11.40
CA HIS A 167 -2.19 -35.80 -10.55
C HIS A 167 -3.64 -35.57 -10.95
N HIS A 168 -4.32 -36.63 -11.41
CA HIS A 168 -5.66 -36.60 -11.98
C HIS A 168 -6.71 -35.93 -11.06
N ASP A 169 -6.56 -36.08 -9.74
CA ASP A 169 -7.50 -35.56 -8.73
C ASP A 169 -7.03 -34.27 -8.05
N PHE A 170 -5.91 -33.68 -8.50
CA PHE A 170 -5.42 -32.47 -7.89
C PHE A 170 -6.23 -31.24 -8.34
N ARG A 171 -6.91 -30.59 -7.40
CA ARG A 171 -7.54 -29.29 -7.58
C ARG A 171 -7.02 -28.34 -6.54
N GLY A 172 -6.14 -27.42 -6.93
CA GLY A 172 -5.54 -26.42 -6.07
C GLY A 172 -6.08 -25.02 -6.38
N PHE A 173 -6.45 -24.27 -5.35
CA PHE A 173 -6.79 -22.88 -5.45
C PHE A 173 -5.53 -22.05 -5.15
N ALA A 174 -4.97 -21.42 -6.17
CA ALA A 174 -3.73 -20.67 -6.05
C ALA A 174 -3.99 -19.18 -5.87
N GLY A 175 -3.21 -18.56 -4.99
CA GLY A 175 -3.29 -17.15 -4.68
C GLY A 175 -2.18 -16.69 -3.73
N ARG A 176 -2.24 -15.41 -3.35
CA ARG A 176 -1.38 -14.82 -2.33
C ARG A 176 -2.21 -14.61 -1.06
N VAL A 177 -1.72 -15.09 0.07
CA VAL A 177 -2.34 -14.80 1.36
C VAL A 177 -2.28 -13.29 1.60
N ALA A 178 -3.44 -12.65 1.68
CA ALA A 178 -3.56 -11.21 1.88
C ALA A 178 -3.60 -10.82 3.36
N GLY A 179 -3.99 -11.75 4.22
CA GLY A 179 -4.00 -11.57 5.67
C GLY A 179 -4.17 -12.88 6.40
N GLY A 180 -3.87 -12.89 7.70
CA GLY A 180 -4.03 -14.01 8.59
C GLY A 180 -3.11 -15.19 8.33
N VAL A 181 -3.48 -16.32 8.93
CA VAL A 181 -2.77 -17.60 8.85
C VAL A 181 -3.77 -18.71 8.50
N PHE A 182 -3.38 -19.58 7.59
CA PHE A 182 -4.11 -20.79 7.19
C PHE A 182 -3.28 -22.04 7.47
N LYS A 183 -3.94 -23.09 7.96
CA LYS A 183 -3.33 -24.40 8.25
C LYS A 183 -4.17 -25.54 7.65
N PRO A 184 -3.55 -26.66 7.28
CA PRO A 184 -4.31 -27.87 7.00
C PRO A 184 -5.24 -28.21 8.17
N GLY A 185 -6.48 -28.61 7.86
CA GLY A 185 -7.52 -28.86 8.83
C GLY A 185 -8.38 -27.63 9.21
N ASP A 186 -7.99 -26.41 8.86
CA ASP A 186 -8.80 -25.22 9.09
C ASP A 186 -10.12 -25.26 8.31
N GLU A 187 -11.19 -24.85 8.97
CA GLU A 187 -12.46 -24.58 8.33
C GLU A 187 -12.40 -23.22 7.61
N ILE A 188 -12.89 -23.20 6.38
CA ILE A 188 -12.99 -22.00 5.56
C ILE A 188 -14.38 -21.86 4.95
N VAL A 189 -14.69 -20.64 4.57
CA VAL A 189 -15.86 -20.31 3.76
C VAL A 189 -15.39 -19.64 2.48
N SER A 190 -15.90 -20.13 1.33
CA SER A 190 -15.69 -19.46 0.05
C SER A 190 -16.71 -18.35 -0.14
N LEU A 191 -16.25 -17.14 -0.36
CA LEU A 191 -17.09 -15.96 -0.55
C LEU A 191 -17.05 -15.48 -2.01
N PRO A 192 -18.17 -14.97 -2.56
CA PRO A 192 -19.41 -14.62 -1.87
C PRO A 192 -20.42 -15.77 -1.75
N SER A 193 -20.14 -16.98 -2.26
CA SER A 193 -21.09 -18.10 -2.31
C SER A 193 -21.51 -18.61 -0.93
N GLY A 194 -20.67 -18.43 0.11
CA GLY A 194 -20.92 -18.95 1.46
C GLY A 194 -20.67 -20.44 1.61
N LEU A 195 -20.05 -21.12 0.64
CA LEU A 195 -19.80 -22.56 0.66
C LEU A 195 -18.71 -22.92 1.67
N PRO A 196 -19.00 -23.78 2.68
CA PRO A 196 -18.01 -24.21 3.65
C PRO A 196 -17.16 -25.36 3.10
N ALA A 197 -15.89 -25.37 3.49
CA ALA A 197 -14.97 -26.48 3.22
C ALA A 197 -13.87 -26.51 4.29
N ARG A 198 -13.03 -27.54 4.25
CA ARG A 198 -11.86 -27.67 5.11
C ARG A 198 -10.60 -27.75 4.26
N ILE A 199 -9.54 -27.09 4.68
CA ILE A 199 -8.24 -27.17 4.01
C ILE A 199 -7.67 -28.58 4.18
N LYS A 200 -7.41 -29.25 3.05
CA LYS A 200 -6.78 -30.57 3.03
C LYS A 200 -5.27 -30.46 3.11
N SER A 201 -4.67 -29.63 2.26
CA SER A 201 -3.23 -29.36 2.23
C SER A 201 -2.93 -27.98 1.67
N ILE A 202 -1.73 -27.47 1.94
CA ILE A 202 -1.21 -26.19 1.46
C ILE A 202 0.12 -26.48 0.76
N HIS A 203 0.27 -25.98 -0.47
CA HIS A 203 1.46 -26.22 -1.30
C HIS A 203 2.15 -24.90 -1.62
N GLY A 204 3.43 -24.80 -1.28
CA GLY A 204 4.33 -23.73 -1.67
C GLY A 204 5.26 -24.14 -2.81
N PRO A 205 6.17 -23.27 -3.24
CA PRO A 205 7.12 -23.56 -4.32
C PRO A 205 8.07 -24.74 -4.04
N GLN A 206 8.29 -25.07 -2.77
CA GLN A 206 9.21 -26.13 -2.34
C GLN A 206 8.49 -27.40 -1.83
N GLY A 207 7.17 -27.47 -1.99
CA GLY A 207 6.37 -28.59 -1.54
C GLY A 207 5.28 -28.22 -0.56
N GLU A 208 4.81 -29.21 0.21
CA GLU A 208 3.74 -29.05 1.18
C GLU A 208 4.17 -28.26 2.40
N LEU A 209 3.28 -27.42 2.91
CA LEU A 209 3.51 -26.50 4.02
C LEU A 209 2.59 -26.83 5.19
N ALA A 210 3.13 -26.71 6.41
CA ALA A 210 2.36 -26.85 7.64
C ALA A 210 1.43 -25.64 7.89
N GLU A 211 1.78 -24.46 7.36
CA GLU A 211 0.98 -23.25 7.43
C GLU A 211 1.34 -22.28 6.31
N ALA A 212 0.39 -21.37 5.99
CA ALA A 212 0.63 -20.24 5.11
C ALA A 212 0.11 -18.96 5.76
N PHE A 213 0.90 -17.89 5.66
CA PHE A 213 0.59 -16.58 6.23
C PHE A 213 0.90 -15.46 5.22
N ALA A 214 0.37 -14.27 5.50
CA ALA A 214 0.64 -13.11 4.64
C ALA A 214 2.14 -12.75 4.66
N PRO A 215 2.76 -12.54 3.49
CA PRO A 215 2.24 -12.46 2.13
C PRO A 215 2.59 -13.68 1.23
N MET A 216 2.60 -14.89 1.74
CA MET A 216 3.00 -16.08 1.01
C MET A 216 2.10 -16.37 -0.21
N SER A 217 2.71 -16.81 -1.30
CA SER A 217 1.98 -17.32 -2.48
C SER A 217 1.93 -18.85 -2.41
N VAL A 218 0.72 -19.42 -2.39
CA VAL A 218 0.48 -20.84 -2.17
C VAL A 218 -0.68 -21.34 -3.01
N ALA A 219 -0.79 -22.69 -3.11
CA ALA A 219 -1.99 -23.37 -3.58
C ALA A 219 -2.63 -24.15 -2.42
N ILE A 220 -3.92 -23.96 -2.22
CA ILE A 220 -4.72 -24.62 -1.18
C ILE A 220 -5.60 -25.68 -1.83
N THR A 221 -5.56 -26.90 -1.31
CA THR A 221 -6.50 -27.97 -1.67
C THR A 221 -7.55 -28.12 -0.57
N LEU A 222 -8.73 -28.59 -0.93
CA LEU A 222 -9.86 -28.72 -0.02
C LEU A 222 -10.27 -30.19 0.15
N ASP A 223 -10.99 -30.50 1.22
CA ASP A 223 -11.52 -31.81 1.55
C ASP A 223 -12.69 -32.23 0.63
N ARG A 224 -13.31 -31.27 -0.04
CA ARG A 224 -14.42 -31.46 -0.97
C ARG A 224 -14.30 -30.53 -2.17
N GLU A 225 -14.98 -30.88 -3.23
CA GLU A 225 -15.14 -29.98 -4.37
C GLU A 225 -16.16 -28.87 -4.05
N ILE A 226 -15.75 -27.63 -4.31
CA ILE A 226 -16.62 -26.46 -4.26
C ILE A 226 -16.48 -25.65 -5.55
N ASP A 227 -17.53 -24.98 -5.94
CA ASP A 227 -17.49 -24.09 -7.09
C ASP A 227 -16.93 -22.72 -6.67
N SER A 228 -15.63 -22.58 -6.82
CA SER A 228 -14.88 -21.35 -6.56
C SER A 228 -13.89 -21.08 -7.67
N SER A 229 -13.67 -19.83 -7.97
CA SER A 229 -12.87 -19.39 -9.10
C SER A 229 -12.11 -18.09 -8.80
N ARG A 230 -11.37 -17.61 -9.80
CA ARG A 230 -10.69 -16.29 -9.71
C ARG A 230 -11.69 -15.21 -9.29
N GLY A 231 -11.30 -14.44 -8.29
CA GLY A 231 -12.12 -13.35 -7.75
C GLY A 231 -12.91 -13.74 -6.51
N ASP A 232 -13.04 -15.03 -6.19
CA ASP A 232 -13.57 -15.49 -4.91
C ASP A 232 -12.50 -15.41 -3.82
N LEU A 233 -12.92 -15.50 -2.57
CA LEU A 233 -12.04 -15.33 -1.41
C LEU A 233 -12.33 -16.40 -0.37
N PHE A 234 -11.29 -17.06 0.15
CA PHE A 234 -11.40 -17.88 1.34
C PHE A 234 -11.18 -17.04 2.60
N ALA A 235 -12.08 -17.21 3.56
CA ALA A 235 -12.01 -16.63 4.89
C ALA A 235 -12.34 -17.66 5.96
N LYS A 236 -12.00 -17.36 7.22
CA LYS A 236 -12.45 -18.20 8.38
C LYS A 236 -13.94 -17.96 8.64
N PRO A 237 -14.72 -18.99 9.06
CA PRO A 237 -16.17 -18.86 9.25
C PRO A 237 -16.58 -17.73 10.22
N HIS A 238 -15.82 -17.54 11.29
CA HIS A 238 -16.11 -16.53 12.34
C HIS A 238 -15.38 -15.19 12.16
N ASN A 239 -14.66 -15.03 11.03
CA ASN A 239 -13.92 -13.83 10.71
C ASN A 239 -14.04 -13.55 9.21
N GLN A 240 -15.26 -13.20 8.77
CA GLN A 240 -15.54 -12.93 7.36
C GLN A 240 -15.49 -11.43 7.09
N PRO A 241 -15.02 -11.01 5.90
CA PRO A 241 -15.19 -9.64 5.44
C PRO A 241 -16.65 -9.32 5.15
N VAL A 242 -16.97 -8.04 5.06
CA VAL A 242 -18.30 -7.60 4.61
C VAL A 242 -18.48 -7.89 3.13
N VAL A 243 -19.56 -8.57 2.79
CA VAL A 243 -19.94 -8.84 1.39
C VAL A 243 -20.95 -7.79 0.95
N THR A 244 -20.57 -6.89 0.05
CA THR A 244 -21.40 -5.75 -0.36
C THR A 244 -21.15 -5.33 -1.80
N GLN A 245 -22.16 -4.70 -2.40
CA GLN A 245 -22.05 -4.03 -3.70
C GLN A 245 -21.85 -2.51 -3.56
N ASP A 246 -22.13 -1.96 -2.39
CA ASP A 246 -22.03 -0.52 -2.12
C ASP A 246 -20.77 -0.23 -1.32
N VAL A 247 -19.87 0.58 -1.88
CA VAL A 247 -18.54 0.87 -1.32
C VAL A 247 -18.31 2.36 -1.31
N GLU A 248 -17.85 2.88 -0.17
CA GLU A 248 -17.24 4.20 -0.12
C GLU A 248 -15.72 4.08 -0.15
N ALA A 249 -15.08 4.80 -1.05
CA ALA A 249 -13.64 4.76 -1.24
C ALA A 249 -13.04 6.15 -1.40
N MET A 250 -11.83 6.32 -0.86
CA MET A 250 -10.96 7.43 -1.24
C MET A 250 -10.33 7.11 -2.59
N VAL A 251 -10.35 8.06 -3.51
CA VAL A 251 -9.75 7.91 -4.84
C VAL A 251 -8.79 9.04 -5.12
N CYS A 252 -7.70 8.71 -5.78
CA CYS A 252 -6.83 9.67 -6.44
C CYS A 252 -7.08 9.55 -7.94
N TRP A 253 -7.53 10.63 -8.59
CA TRP A 253 -7.97 10.58 -9.97
C TRP A 253 -6.84 10.92 -10.93
N PHE A 254 -6.52 10.02 -11.86
CA PHE A 254 -5.38 10.18 -12.78
C PHE A 254 -5.76 10.38 -14.24
N ASN A 255 -7.05 10.40 -14.56
CA ASN A 255 -7.48 10.66 -15.93
C ASN A 255 -7.50 12.17 -16.20
N ALA A 256 -7.10 12.58 -17.41
CA ALA A 256 -7.19 13.97 -17.84
C ALA A 256 -8.65 14.47 -17.91
N LYS A 257 -9.60 13.57 -18.22
CA LYS A 257 -11.02 13.88 -18.13
C LYS A 257 -11.47 13.77 -16.69
N PRO A 258 -12.21 14.75 -16.15
CA PRO A 258 -12.78 14.68 -14.81
C PRO A 258 -13.62 13.41 -14.60
N LEU A 259 -13.72 12.99 -13.37
CA LEU A 259 -14.57 11.87 -12.97
C LEU A 259 -16.03 12.19 -13.33
N ASN A 260 -16.66 11.30 -14.10
CA ASN A 260 -18.08 11.41 -14.41
C ASN A 260 -18.90 10.72 -13.31
N PRO A 261 -19.73 11.43 -12.54
CA PRO A 261 -20.52 10.83 -11.46
C PRO A 261 -21.49 9.74 -11.90
N SER A 262 -21.88 9.71 -13.19
CA SER A 262 -22.74 8.65 -13.75
C SER A 262 -21.96 7.70 -14.67
N GLY A 263 -20.63 7.83 -14.67
CA GLY A 263 -19.74 7.04 -15.51
C GLY A 263 -19.75 5.56 -15.14
N LYS A 264 -19.56 4.74 -16.16
CA LYS A 264 -19.36 3.30 -16.00
C LYS A 264 -17.87 3.02 -15.95
N TYR A 265 -17.42 2.33 -14.93
CA TYR A 265 -16.02 2.01 -14.67
C TYR A 265 -15.85 0.51 -14.49
N ILE A 266 -14.61 0.06 -14.56
CA ILE A 266 -14.21 -1.27 -14.11
C ILE A 266 -13.48 -1.08 -12.79
N LEU A 267 -13.97 -1.75 -11.75
CA LEU A 267 -13.36 -1.77 -10.43
C LEU A 267 -12.64 -3.12 -10.27
N ARG A 268 -11.38 -3.04 -9.87
CA ARG A 268 -10.59 -4.22 -9.49
C ARG A 268 -10.32 -4.17 -8.00
N HIS A 269 -10.71 -5.22 -7.30
CA HIS A 269 -10.45 -5.41 -5.88
C HIS A 269 -9.82 -6.79 -5.68
N THR A 270 -8.59 -6.83 -5.19
CA THR A 270 -7.78 -8.06 -5.12
C THR A 270 -7.72 -8.77 -6.47
N THR A 271 -8.29 -9.95 -6.60
CA THR A 271 -8.34 -10.75 -7.84
C THR A 271 -9.67 -10.59 -8.60
N ARG A 272 -10.67 -9.92 -7.98
CA ARG A 272 -11.99 -9.70 -8.58
C ARG A 272 -12.02 -8.44 -9.42
N GLU A 273 -12.61 -8.54 -10.60
CA GLU A 273 -12.88 -7.43 -11.49
C GLU A 273 -14.38 -7.34 -11.76
N THR A 274 -14.97 -6.16 -11.67
CA THR A 274 -16.40 -5.94 -11.85
C THR A 274 -16.70 -4.59 -12.47
N LYS A 275 -17.83 -4.50 -13.16
CA LYS A 275 -18.39 -3.21 -13.58
C LYS A 275 -18.86 -2.43 -12.35
N ALA A 276 -18.64 -1.13 -12.37
CA ALA A 276 -18.99 -0.22 -11.29
C ALA A 276 -19.52 1.09 -11.81
N VAL A 277 -20.41 1.71 -11.04
CA VAL A 277 -20.96 3.04 -11.30
C VAL A 277 -20.70 3.92 -10.10
N VAL A 278 -20.17 5.12 -10.33
CA VAL A 278 -20.04 6.13 -9.27
C VAL A 278 -21.42 6.72 -9.02
N LYS A 279 -21.95 6.54 -7.81
CA LYS A 279 -23.27 7.02 -7.39
C LYS A 279 -23.23 8.45 -6.89
N ALA A 280 -22.15 8.81 -6.19
CA ALA A 280 -21.98 10.14 -5.65
C ALA A 280 -20.49 10.42 -5.39
N VAL A 281 -20.12 11.67 -5.52
CA VAL A 281 -18.91 12.22 -4.88
C VAL A 281 -19.35 12.81 -3.55
N ARG A 282 -18.72 12.39 -2.46
CA ARG A 282 -19.05 12.84 -1.11
C ARG A 282 -18.39 14.16 -0.78
N TYR A 283 -17.08 14.22 -1.05
CA TYR A 283 -16.26 15.41 -0.88
C TYR A 283 -14.94 15.27 -1.63
N LYS A 284 -14.32 16.38 -1.89
CA LYS A 284 -12.94 16.53 -2.36
C LYS A 284 -12.04 16.94 -1.20
N VAL A 285 -10.79 16.54 -1.21
CA VAL A 285 -9.83 16.92 -0.17
C VAL A 285 -8.94 18.06 -0.68
N ASP A 286 -8.85 19.13 0.10
CA ASP A 286 -7.82 20.15 -0.09
C ASP A 286 -6.46 19.60 0.38
N ILE A 287 -5.52 19.54 -0.53
CA ILE A 287 -4.23 18.86 -0.30
C ILE A 287 -3.35 19.60 0.74
N ASN A 288 -3.50 20.90 0.84
CA ASN A 288 -2.68 21.72 1.75
C ASN A 288 -3.22 21.72 3.19
N THR A 289 -4.54 21.74 3.31
CA THR A 289 -5.20 21.86 4.62
C THR A 289 -5.81 20.54 5.10
N LEU A 290 -5.91 19.53 4.21
CA LEU A 290 -6.61 18.25 4.41
C LEU A 290 -8.09 18.42 4.79
N HIS A 291 -8.67 19.61 4.59
CA HIS A 291 -10.08 19.85 4.81
C HIS A 291 -10.92 19.23 3.68
N LYS A 292 -12.11 18.79 4.03
CA LYS A 292 -13.12 18.33 3.10
C LYS A 292 -13.78 19.53 2.44
N LYS A 293 -13.86 19.51 1.10
CA LYS A 293 -14.64 20.45 0.29
C LYS A 293 -15.89 19.72 -0.19
N GLU A 294 -17.04 20.13 0.31
CA GLU A 294 -18.35 19.55 -0.03
C GLU A 294 -19.11 20.39 -1.04
N ASP A 295 -18.65 21.61 -1.27
CA ASP A 295 -19.15 22.59 -2.22
C ASP A 295 -18.60 22.40 -3.64
N ASP A 296 -17.41 21.78 -3.79
CA ASP A 296 -16.80 21.42 -5.07
C ASP A 296 -16.67 19.89 -5.17
N LEU A 297 -17.63 19.26 -5.85
CA LEU A 297 -17.67 17.81 -6.06
C LEU A 297 -17.06 17.37 -7.39
N THR A 298 -16.42 18.29 -8.11
CA THR A 298 -15.70 17.97 -9.36
C THR A 298 -14.33 17.40 -9.04
N ILE A 299 -14.10 16.15 -9.40
CA ILE A 299 -12.81 15.49 -9.24
C ILE A 299 -12.08 15.49 -10.59
N GLY A 300 -11.08 16.34 -10.69
CA GLY A 300 -10.18 16.44 -11.85
C GLY A 300 -8.88 15.67 -11.65
N MET A 301 -7.97 15.79 -12.63
CA MET A 301 -6.67 15.12 -12.60
C MET A 301 -5.87 15.49 -11.34
N ASN A 302 -5.37 14.47 -10.64
CA ASN A 302 -4.61 14.55 -9.38
C ASN A 302 -5.42 15.03 -8.16
N ASP A 303 -6.74 15.21 -8.30
CA ASP A 303 -7.58 15.43 -7.15
C ASP A 303 -7.79 14.15 -6.34
N ILE A 304 -7.98 14.33 -5.04
CA ILE A 304 -8.29 13.26 -4.11
C ILE A 304 -9.66 13.54 -3.50
N GLY A 305 -10.52 12.54 -3.49
CA GLY A 305 -11.86 12.69 -2.95
C GLY A 305 -12.47 11.37 -2.52
N ARG A 306 -13.58 11.46 -1.79
CA ARG A 306 -14.38 10.31 -1.37
C ARG A 306 -15.56 10.13 -2.29
N ILE A 307 -15.71 8.93 -2.82
CA ILE A 307 -16.81 8.56 -3.70
C ILE A 307 -17.60 7.39 -3.15
N HIS A 308 -18.88 7.35 -3.50
CA HIS A 308 -19.74 6.18 -3.32
C HIS A 308 -19.84 5.44 -4.67
N VAL A 309 -19.50 4.18 -4.66
CA VAL A 309 -19.49 3.30 -5.84
C VAL A 309 -20.43 2.13 -5.61
N ARG A 310 -21.21 1.78 -6.63
CA ARG A 310 -21.98 0.55 -6.67
C ARG A 310 -21.43 -0.39 -7.73
N THR A 311 -21.17 -1.63 -7.36
CA THR A 311 -20.62 -2.68 -8.22
C THR A 311 -21.71 -3.60 -8.75
N ALA A 312 -21.45 -4.24 -9.90
CA ALA A 312 -22.40 -5.17 -10.51
C ALA A 312 -22.46 -6.52 -9.76
N VAL A 313 -21.35 -6.93 -9.11
CA VAL A 313 -21.29 -8.12 -8.26
C VAL A 313 -20.72 -7.76 -6.90
N PRO A 314 -21.03 -8.52 -5.83
CA PRO A 314 -20.52 -8.22 -4.50
C PRO A 314 -18.99 -8.27 -4.42
N LEU A 315 -18.43 -7.40 -3.62
CA LEU A 315 -17.02 -7.41 -3.18
C LEU A 315 -16.95 -7.89 -1.73
N MET A 316 -15.83 -8.49 -1.36
CA MET A 316 -15.51 -8.93 -0.01
C MET A 316 -14.53 -7.92 0.58
N ILE A 317 -15.01 -7.04 1.46
CA ILE A 317 -14.28 -5.84 1.90
C ILE A 317 -14.09 -5.86 3.41
N ASP A 318 -12.88 -5.58 3.84
CA ASP A 318 -12.59 -5.19 5.21
C ASP A 318 -12.53 -3.66 5.31
N PRO A 319 -12.83 -3.06 6.48
CA PRO A 319 -12.60 -1.64 6.70
C PRO A 319 -11.15 -1.29 6.43
N TYR A 320 -10.92 -0.25 5.63
CA TYR A 320 -9.59 0.27 5.38
C TYR A 320 -9.10 1.01 6.63
N LYS A 321 -7.96 0.57 7.16
CA LYS A 321 -7.36 1.13 8.38
C LYS A 321 -6.52 2.35 8.09
#